data_ad0185e355d63745e1eaef448eea0477
#
_entry.id   ad0185e355d63745e1eaef448eea0477
#
_cell.length_a   1.000
_cell.length_b   1.000
_cell.length_c   1.000
_cell.angle_alpha   90.00
_cell.angle_beta   90.00
_cell.angle_gamma   90.00
#
_symmetry.space_group_name_H-M   'P 1'
#
loop_
_entity.id
_entity.type
_entity.pdbx_description
1 polymer ?
#
loop_
_entity_poly.entity_id
_entity_poly.type
_entity_poly.pdbx_seq_one_letter_code
_entity_poly.pdbx_strand_id
1 'polypeptide(L)'
;MEIPQIQIDHAKQKLDQKESLFVDIRDPASYGQAHIPGAIHLHDGNIQEFVQNTDKERAIVVYCYHGNSSLGATAFLIENGFKNVASMRGGFEGWRQVYEHESQK
;
A
#
# COMPACT_ATOMS: atom_id res chain seq x y z
N MET A 1 -1.41 17.34 -10.36
CA MET A 1 -0.29 16.50 -9.89
C MET A 1 -0.45 15.08 -10.38
N GLU A 2 0.62 14.56 -10.92
CA GLU A 2 0.62 13.16 -11.37
C GLU A 2 0.97 12.27 -10.19
N ILE A 3 0.15 11.25 -9.96
CA ILE A 3 0.36 10.35 -8.83
C ILE A 3 1.26 9.20 -9.27
N PRO A 4 2.39 8.97 -8.58
CA PRO A 4 3.26 7.85 -8.92
C PRO A 4 2.53 6.51 -8.82
N GLN A 5 2.76 5.65 -9.80
CA GLN A 5 2.15 4.33 -9.83
C GLN A 5 3.22 3.28 -10.08
N ILE A 6 2.98 2.06 -9.60
CA ILE A 6 3.91 0.96 -9.75
C ILE A 6 3.15 -0.26 -10.25
N GLN A 7 3.77 -1.02 -11.15
CA GLN A 7 3.20 -2.25 -11.70
C GLN A 7 3.31 -3.37 -10.66
N ILE A 8 2.40 -4.34 -10.76
CA ILE A 8 2.35 -5.45 -9.80
C ILE A 8 3.68 -6.21 -9.75
N ASP A 9 4.27 -6.51 -10.90
CA ASP A 9 5.54 -7.25 -10.93
C ASP A 9 6.68 -6.45 -10.31
N HIS A 10 6.70 -5.15 -10.53
CA HIS A 10 7.71 -4.29 -9.92
C HIS A 10 7.51 -4.20 -8.40
N ALA A 11 6.24 -4.14 -7.99
CA ALA A 11 5.92 -4.15 -6.55
C ALA A 11 6.38 -5.46 -5.91
N LYS A 12 6.21 -6.58 -6.61
CA LYS A 12 6.68 -7.87 -6.09
C LYS A 12 8.18 -7.87 -5.85
N GLN A 13 8.95 -7.28 -6.77
CA GLN A 13 10.38 -7.15 -6.59
C GLN A 13 10.71 -6.35 -5.32
N LYS A 14 10.00 -5.26 -5.10
CA LYS A 14 10.23 -4.44 -3.91
C LYS A 14 9.87 -5.19 -2.63
N LEU A 15 8.81 -6.00 -2.67
CA LEU A 15 8.45 -6.82 -1.52
C LEU A 15 9.54 -7.83 -1.21
N ASP A 16 10.05 -8.50 -2.22
CA ASP A 16 11.09 -9.51 -2.05
C ASP A 16 12.39 -8.92 -1.52
N GLN A 17 12.69 -7.68 -1.90
CA GLN A 17 13.87 -6.96 -1.42
C GLN A 17 13.71 -6.45 0.01
N LYS A 18 12.47 -6.43 0.52
CA LYS A 18 12.14 -5.97 1.87
C LYS A 18 12.55 -4.52 2.11
N GLU A 19 12.52 -3.73 1.06
CA GLU A 19 12.93 -2.31 1.13
C GLU A 19 11.75 -1.36 1.20
N SER A 20 10.55 -1.84 0.91
CA SER A 20 9.36 -1.00 0.86
C SER A 20 8.34 -1.47 1.87
N LEU A 21 7.62 -0.51 2.44
CA LEU A 21 6.49 -0.78 3.32
C LEU A 21 5.24 -0.85 2.46
N PHE A 22 4.49 -1.95 2.58
CA PHE A 22 3.23 -2.10 1.85
C PHE A 22 2.07 -1.69 2.74
N VAL A 23 1.20 -0.86 2.23
CA VAL A 23 0.09 -0.26 2.99
C VAL A 23 -1.22 -0.60 2.29
N ASP A 24 -2.09 -1.30 3.02
CA ASP A 24 -3.41 -1.72 2.55
C ASP A 24 -4.44 -0.73 3.07
N ILE A 25 -5.20 -0.11 2.17
CA ILE A 25 -6.22 0.87 2.57
C ILE A 25 -7.65 0.36 2.38
N ARG A 26 -7.80 -0.96 2.18
CA ARG A 26 -9.13 -1.54 2.05
C ARG A 26 -9.81 -1.60 3.42
N ASP A 27 -11.06 -2.08 3.44
CA ASP A 27 -11.78 -2.22 4.69
C ASP A 27 -11.15 -3.30 5.58
N PRO A 28 -11.41 -3.26 6.91
CA PRO A 28 -10.77 -4.21 7.83
C PRO A 28 -11.08 -5.67 7.52
N ALA A 29 -12.30 -5.98 7.07
CA ALA A 29 -12.66 -7.36 6.77
C ALA A 29 -11.86 -7.90 5.59
N SER A 30 -11.69 -7.10 4.55
CA SER A 30 -10.91 -7.49 3.38
C SER A 30 -9.45 -7.71 3.74
N TYR A 31 -8.87 -6.78 4.50
CA TYR A 31 -7.49 -6.93 4.95
C TYR A 31 -7.31 -8.19 5.79
N GLY A 32 -8.25 -8.46 6.70
CA GLY A 32 -8.17 -9.63 7.56
C GLY A 32 -8.26 -10.94 6.80
N GLN A 33 -9.07 -10.97 5.74
CA GLN A 33 -9.24 -12.18 4.94
C GLN A 33 -8.00 -12.50 4.12
N ALA A 34 -7.40 -11.50 3.51
CA ALA A 34 -6.21 -11.70 2.69
C ALA A 34 -5.56 -10.35 2.41
N HIS A 35 -4.24 -10.30 2.51
CA HIS A 35 -3.47 -9.09 2.20
C HIS A 35 -2.08 -9.50 1.73
N ILE A 36 -1.36 -8.55 1.14
CA ILE A 36 0.02 -8.80 0.71
C ILE A 36 0.87 -9.09 1.96
N PRO A 37 1.74 -10.11 1.91
CA PRO A 37 2.53 -10.48 3.09
C PRO A 37 3.27 -9.29 3.69
N GLY A 38 3.10 -9.10 5.00
CA GLY A 38 3.75 -8.01 5.71
C GLY A 38 3.10 -6.65 5.58
N ALA A 39 2.04 -6.51 4.79
CA ALA A 39 1.37 -5.23 4.62
C ALA A 39 0.70 -4.79 5.92
N ILE A 40 0.76 -3.50 6.20
CA ILE A 40 0.02 -2.94 7.32
C ILE A 40 -1.31 -2.38 6.83
N HIS A 41 -2.30 -2.37 7.72
CA HIS A 41 -3.61 -1.81 7.40
C HIS A 41 -3.64 -0.35 7.84
N LEU A 42 -3.94 0.54 6.90
CA LEU A 42 -4.01 1.97 7.17
C LEU A 42 -5.47 2.41 7.02
N HIS A 43 -6.00 3.07 8.05
CA HIS A 43 -7.39 3.50 8.08
C HIS A 43 -7.49 4.79 8.90
N ASP A 44 -8.71 5.34 8.98
CA ASP A 44 -8.91 6.62 9.65
C ASP A 44 -8.46 6.61 11.11
N GLY A 45 -8.53 5.45 11.76
CA GLY A 45 -8.15 5.35 13.17
C GLY A 45 -6.67 5.38 13.44
N ASN A 46 -5.83 5.11 12.44
CA ASN A 46 -4.38 5.08 12.65
C ASN A 46 -3.59 5.96 11.68
N ILE A 47 -4.27 6.66 10.76
CA ILE A 47 -3.59 7.43 9.72
C ILE A 47 -2.72 8.55 10.29
N GLN A 48 -3.19 9.25 11.30
CA GLN A 48 -2.43 10.35 11.87
C GLN A 48 -1.17 9.87 12.58
N GLU A 49 -1.31 8.79 13.34
CA GLU A 49 -0.15 8.19 14.00
C GLU A 49 0.87 7.72 12.97
N PHE A 50 0.39 7.11 11.90
CA PHE A 50 1.26 6.67 10.81
C PHE A 50 2.05 7.85 10.23
N VAL A 51 1.35 8.94 9.92
CA VAL A 51 1.98 10.13 9.34
C VAL A 51 3.03 10.71 10.28
N GLN A 52 2.73 10.73 11.59
CA GLN A 52 3.63 11.32 12.57
C GLN A 52 4.86 10.46 12.85
N ASN A 53 4.70 9.13 12.81
CA ASN A 53 5.74 8.23 13.30
C ASN A 53 6.51 7.51 12.20
N THR A 54 6.15 7.70 10.94
CA THR A 54 6.85 7.03 9.85
C THR A 54 7.81 8.01 9.17
N ASP A 55 9.02 7.53 8.91
CA ASP A 55 10.04 8.33 8.21
C ASP A 55 9.52 8.75 6.84
N LYS A 56 9.63 10.05 6.55
CA LYS A 56 9.14 10.60 5.27
C LYS A 56 9.94 10.12 4.07
N GLU A 57 11.12 9.58 4.30
CA GLU A 57 11.95 9.00 3.24
C GLU A 57 11.63 7.53 2.99
N ARG A 58 10.81 6.93 3.83
CA ARG A 58 10.47 5.51 3.73
C ARG A 58 9.80 5.23 2.39
N ALA A 59 10.26 4.20 1.69
CA ALA A 59 9.62 3.74 0.46
C ALA A 59 8.31 3.04 0.81
N ILE A 60 7.22 3.47 0.19
CA ILE A 60 5.88 2.98 0.51
C ILE A 60 5.14 2.62 -0.78
N VAL A 61 4.51 1.44 -0.78
CA VAL A 61 3.60 1.03 -1.84
C VAL A 61 2.20 0.95 -1.24
N VAL A 62 1.28 1.74 -1.78
CA VAL A 62 -0.11 1.79 -1.31
C VAL A 62 -0.98 1.00 -2.25
N TYR A 63 -1.88 0.18 -1.72
CA TYR A 63 -2.80 -0.54 -2.60
C TYR A 63 -4.21 -0.59 -2.02
N CYS A 64 -5.17 -0.70 -2.91
CA CYS A 64 -6.57 -0.91 -2.61
C CYS A 64 -7.02 -2.13 -3.41
N TYR A 65 -8.31 -2.26 -3.69
CA TYR A 65 -8.80 -3.43 -4.42
C TYR A 65 -8.42 -3.40 -5.90
N HIS A 66 -8.67 -2.26 -6.57
CA HIS A 66 -8.50 -2.17 -8.03
C HIS A 66 -7.51 -1.09 -8.48
N GLY A 67 -6.95 -0.32 -7.55
CA GLY A 67 -5.97 0.70 -7.88
C GLY A 67 -6.53 2.11 -7.98
N ASN A 68 -7.82 2.32 -7.70
CA ASN A 68 -8.44 3.65 -7.80
C ASN A 68 -8.36 4.42 -6.49
N SER A 69 -8.81 3.83 -5.38
CA SER A 69 -8.78 4.51 -4.08
C SER A 69 -7.37 4.76 -3.59
N SER A 70 -6.43 3.89 -3.97
CA SER A 70 -5.04 4.06 -3.56
C SER A 70 -4.38 5.29 -4.19
N LEU A 71 -4.93 5.80 -5.29
CA LEU A 71 -4.42 7.04 -5.87
C LEU A 71 -4.62 8.20 -4.91
N GLY A 72 -5.82 8.33 -4.34
CA GLY A 72 -6.11 9.38 -3.38
C GLY A 72 -5.29 9.24 -2.11
N ALA A 73 -5.12 8.03 -1.61
CA ALA A 73 -4.32 7.79 -0.42
C ALA A 73 -2.84 8.14 -0.68
N THR A 74 -2.34 7.79 -1.85
CA THR A 74 -0.96 8.14 -2.22
C THR A 74 -0.79 9.64 -2.27
N ALA A 75 -1.74 10.36 -2.88
CA ALA A 75 -1.70 11.83 -2.92
C ALA A 75 -1.71 12.42 -1.53
N PHE A 76 -2.54 11.88 -0.63
CA PHE A 76 -2.60 12.35 0.73
C PHE A 76 -1.23 12.22 1.43
N LEU A 77 -0.58 11.07 1.27
CA LEU A 77 0.72 10.88 1.90
C LEU A 77 1.76 11.84 1.32
N ILE A 78 1.74 12.04 0.01
CA ILE A 78 2.67 12.98 -0.63
C ILE A 78 2.46 14.38 -0.08
N GLU A 79 1.19 14.80 0.07
CA GLU A 79 0.87 16.11 0.62
C GLU A 79 1.33 16.26 2.07
N ASN A 80 1.47 15.14 2.77
CA ASN A 80 1.96 15.15 4.14
C ASN A 80 3.47 14.92 4.25
N GLY A 81 4.19 15.09 3.16
CA GLY A 81 5.65 15.12 3.17
C GLY A 81 6.36 13.83 2.79
N PHE A 82 5.62 12.76 2.52
CA PHE A 82 6.25 11.50 2.10
C PHE A 82 6.78 11.63 0.68
N LYS A 83 8.02 11.21 0.48
CA LYS A 83 8.73 11.48 -0.77
C LYS A 83 8.86 10.28 -1.69
N ASN A 84 8.52 9.09 -1.22
CA ASN A 84 8.79 7.87 -1.97
C ASN A 84 7.61 6.93 -1.88
N VAL A 85 6.47 7.37 -2.42
CA VAL A 85 5.19 6.65 -2.33
C VAL A 85 4.66 6.40 -3.72
N ALA A 86 4.15 5.21 -3.97
CA ALA A 86 3.51 4.88 -5.25
C ALA A 86 2.26 4.04 -5.00
N SER A 87 1.27 4.21 -5.87
CA SER A 87 0.03 3.43 -5.86
C SER A 87 0.21 2.20 -6.76
N MET A 88 -0.18 1.01 -6.27
CA MET A 88 -0.03 -0.22 -7.05
C MET A 88 -1.18 -0.35 -8.04
N ARG A 89 -0.87 -0.36 -9.32
CA ARG A 89 -1.85 -0.52 -10.38
C ARG A 89 -2.47 -1.91 -10.30
N GLY A 90 -3.76 -1.99 -10.55
CA GLY A 90 -4.47 -3.25 -10.49
C GLY A 90 -4.85 -3.70 -9.10
N GLY A 91 -4.23 -3.14 -8.08
CA GLY A 91 -4.57 -3.40 -6.69
C GLY A 91 -4.44 -4.84 -6.26
N PHE A 92 -5.07 -5.16 -5.14
CA PHE A 92 -5.01 -6.51 -4.60
C PHE A 92 -5.70 -7.52 -5.52
N GLU A 93 -6.72 -7.09 -6.26
CA GLU A 93 -7.40 -8.00 -7.17
C GLU A 93 -6.44 -8.56 -8.22
N GLY A 94 -5.54 -7.72 -8.74
CA GLY A 94 -4.52 -8.19 -9.67
C GLY A 94 -3.43 -9.01 -8.99
N TRP A 95 -3.01 -8.56 -7.80
CA TRP A 95 -1.94 -9.24 -7.06
C TRP A 95 -2.30 -10.68 -6.71
N ARG A 96 -3.50 -10.88 -6.17
CA ARG A 96 -3.88 -12.20 -5.64
C ARG A 96 -4.00 -13.27 -6.71
N GLN A 97 -4.07 -12.89 -7.98
CA GLN A 97 -4.17 -13.84 -9.07
C GLN A 97 -2.82 -14.44 -9.45
N VAL A 98 -1.72 -13.77 -9.10
CA VAL A 98 -0.40 -14.18 -9.55
C VAL A 98 0.61 -14.38 -8.42
N TYR A 99 0.35 -13.80 -7.24
CA TYR A 99 1.31 -13.86 -6.13
C TYR A 99 0.64 -14.28 -4.84
N GLU A 100 1.46 -14.66 -3.88
CA GLU A 100 0.99 -15.12 -2.58
C GLU A 100 0.45 -13.99 -1.73
N HIS A 101 -0.46 -14.34 -0.85
CA HIS A 101 -1.02 -13.43 0.12
C HIS A 101 -1.23 -14.19 1.44
N GLU A 102 -1.42 -13.46 2.52
CA GLU A 102 -1.64 -14.07 3.82
C GLU A 102 -2.93 -13.54 4.43
N SER A 103 -3.45 -14.27 5.43
CA SER A 103 -4.66 -13.85 6.13
C SER A 103 -4.32 -13.62 7.60
N GLN A 104 -5.11 -12.75 8.22
CA GLN A 104 -4.98 -12.45 9.64
C GLN A 104 -6.01 -13.26 10.40
N LYS A 105 -5.57 -14.28 11.08
CA LYS A 105 -6.46 -15.12 11.86
C LYS A 105 -5.92 -15.34 13.26
#